data_cd5fe58b82daf86cd96a2b2e1f59cc29
#
_entry.id   cd5fe58b82daf86cd96a2b2e1f59cc29
#
_cell.length_a   1.000
_cell.length_b   1.000
_cell.length_c   1.000
_cell.angle_alpha   90.00
_cell.angle_beta   90.00
_cell.angle_gamma   90.00
#
_symmetry.space_group_name_H-M   'P 1'
#
loop_
_entity.id
_entity.type
_entity.pdbx_description
1 polymer ?
#
loop_
_entity_poly.entity_id
_entity_poly.type
_entity_poly.pdbx_seq_one_letter_code
_entity_poly.pdbx_strand_id
1 'polypeptide(L)'
;MMTNPMTFEPVILKNVCSKTYLDMFMHMIPSVELWENTEENDVNYQKINLTKLNVVTHGKYDSPLLAGVAIGLLSQIYDAGGKDYIVPAMHFCAISVKDKTTPTNFHTDNWSEDKLKVLGLLNSDWNSKEDGGGFICNDVAYKLEPTDFLIFDSNQTHSNDIITSDKDRYAVDFVLTAK
;
A
#
# COMPACT_ATOMS: atom_id res chain seq x y z
N MET A 1 -20.13 10.88 27.55
CA MET A 1 -19.57 9.55 27.29
C MET A 1 -18.79 9.67 25.99
N MET A 2 -17.46 9.63 26.04
CA MET A 2 -16.67 9.56 24.80
C MET A 2 -16.84 8.12 24.30
N THR A 3 -17.53 7.93 23.20
CA THR A 3 -17.51 6.68 22.47
C THR A 3 -16.07 6.50 21.99
N ASN A 4 -15.37 5.47 22.49
CA ASN A 4 -14.11 5.05 21.89
C ASN A 4 -14.37 4.92 20.38
N PRO A 5 -13.57 5.57 19.50
CA PRO A 5 -13.69 5.32 18.09
C PRO A 5 -13.50 3.82 17.90
N MET A 6 -14.46 3.18 17.24
CA MET A 6 -14.35 1.76 16.90
C MET A 6 -13.09 1.64 16.03
N THR A 7 -12.04 1.05 16.57
CA THR A 7 -10.82 0.78 15.82
C THR A 7 -11.17 -0.20 14.70
N PHE A 8 -10.93 0.22 13.46
CA PHE A 8 -11.15 -0.66 12.30
C PHE A 8 -10.17 -1.84 12.39
N GLU A 9 -10.72 -3.06 12.40
CA GLU A 9 -9.89 -4.27 12.37
C GLU A 9 -9.35 -4.50 10.96
N PRO A 10 -8.02 -4.61 10.77
CA PRO A 10 -7.46 -4.85 9.45
C PRO A 10 -7.98 -6.12 8.79
N VAL A 11 -8.32 -6.03 7.51
CA VAL A 11 -8.92 -7.13 6.72
C VAL A 11 -8.02 -7.48 5.55
N ILE A 12 -7.72 -8.78 5.36
CA ILE A 12 -7.04 -9.26 4.16
C ILE A 12 -8.06 -9.80 3.17
N LEU A 13 -8.10 -9.19 1.99
CA LEU A 13 -8.77 -9.73 0.81
C LEU A 13 -7.81 -10.68 0.09
N LYS A 14 -8.25 -11.91 -0.15
CA LYS A 14 -7.43 -12.96 -0.75
C LYS A 14 -7.70 -13.09 -2.25
N ASN A 15 -6.62 -13.34 -3.03
CA ASN A 15 -6.72 -13.66 -4.46
C ASN A 15 -7.51 -12.61 -5.26
N VAL A 16 -7.25 -11.33 -4.99
CA VAL A 16 -7.98 -10.20 -5.57
C VAL A 16 -7.80 -10.09 -7.08
N CYS A 17 -6.58 -10.35 -7.57
CA CYS A 17 -6.23 -10.25 -8.99
C CYS A 17 -5.35 -11.43 -9.42
N SER A 18 -5.09 -11.55 -10.71
CA SER A 18 -4.14 -12.54 -11.21
C SER A 18 -2.70 -12.04 -11.08
N LYS A 19 -1.75 -12.98 -10.96
CA LYS A 19 -0.31 -12.67 -11.04
C LYS A 19 0.06 -11.99 -12.36
N THR A 20 -0.56 -12.39 -13.46
CA THR A 20 -0.38 -11.77 -14.78
C THR A 20 -0.76 -10.28 -14.76
N TYR A 21 -1.79 -9.90 -13.99
CA TYR A 21 -2.16 -8.50 -13.83
C TYR A 21 -1.07 -7.71 -13.11
N LEU A 22 -0.49 -8.28 -12.05
CA LEU A 22 0.62 -7.67 -11.32
C LEU A 22 1.86 -7.52 -12.22
N ASP A 23 2.19 -8.56 -13.01
CA ASP A 23 3.31 -8.52 -13.97
C ASP A 23 3.11 -7.41 -15.01
N MET A 24 1.88 -7.27 -15.53
CA MET A 24 1.54 -6.19 -16.44
C MET A 24 1.73 -4.82 -15.77
N PHE A 25 1.26 -4.64 -14.55
CA PHE A 25 1.42 -3.41 -13.80
C PHE A 25 2.90 -3.08 -13.60
N MET A 26 3.69 -4.04 -13.12
CA MET A 26 5.13 -3.90 -12.94
C MET A 26 5.85 -3.51 -14.25
N HIS A 27 5.43 -4.07 -15.38
CA HIS A 27 6.03 -3.79 -16.69
C HIS A 27 5.80 -2.34 -17.15
N MET A 28 4.75 -1.69 -16.66
CA MET A 28 4.42 -0.32 -17.00
C MET A 28 5.15 0.73 -16.15
N ILE A 29 5.68 0.33 -14.98
CA ILE A 29 6.37 1.24 -14.06
C ILE A 29 7.62 1.89 -14.69
N PRO A 30 8.51 1.16 -15.37
CA PRO A 30 9.72 1.75 -15.97
C PRO A 30 9.46 2.77 -17.07
N SER A 31 8.27 2.77 -17.67
CA SER A 31 7.89 3.74 -18.71
C SER A 31 7.55 5.13 -18.17
N VAL A 32 7.58 5.31 -16.84
CA VAL A 32 7.23 6.55 -16.15
C VAL A 32 8.45 7.12 -15.44
N GLU A 33 8.89 8.32 -15.84
CA GLU A 33 10.12 8.98 -15.34
C GLU A 33 9.93 9.76 -14.03
N LEU A 34 8.92 9.45 -13.20
CA LEU A 34 8.52 10.29 -12.08
C LEU A 34 8.81 9.67 -10.70
N TRP A 35 9.99 9.08 -10.53
CA TRP A 35 10.39 8.62 -9.20
C TRP A 35 10.86 9.78 -8.32
N GLU A 36 10.18 10.00 -7.20
CA GLU A 36 10.61 10.94 -6.17
C GLU A 36 11.31 10.18 -5.04
N ASN A 37 12.52 10.59 -4.71
CA ASN A 37 13.14 10.22 -3.44
C ASN A 37 12.55 11.12 -2.37
N THR A 38 11.57 10.63 -1.63
CA THR A 38 11.04 11.34 -0.49
C THR A 38 11.87 11.04 0.74
N GLU A 39 12.59 12.05 1.22
CA GLU A 39 13.16 12.05 2.56
C GLU A 39 12.06 12.51 3.52
N GLU A 40 11.40 11.58 4.19
CA GLU A 40 10.52 11.95 5.30
C GLU A 40 11.38 12.35 6.50
N ASN A 41 11.49 13.65 6.73
CA ASN A 41 12.06 14.21 7.96
C ASN A 41 10.95 14.26 9.02
N ASP A 42 10.73 13.18 9.73
CA ASP A 42 10.02 13.28 11.01
C ASP A 42 11.04 13.58 12.12
N VAL A 43 10.71 14.51 13.00
CA VAL A 43 11.61 15.08 14.03
C VAL A 43 12.13 13.99 15.01
N ASN A 44 11.54 12.80 15.01
CA ASN A 44 11.88 11.68 15.87
C ASN A 44 12.38 10.43 15.11
N TYR A 45 12.54 10.48 13.79
CA TYR A 45 12.86 9.30 12.98
C TYR A 45 14.16 9.46 12.21
N GLN A 46 14.86 8.32 12.07
CA GLN A 46 16.03 8.25 11.20
C GLN A 46 15.60 8.53 9.75
N LYS A 47 16.42 9.25 9.02
CA LYS A 47 16.23 9.57 7.62
C LYS A 47 15.94 8.30 6.80
N ILE A 48 14.75 8.20 6.20
CA ILE A 48 14.34 7.06 5.41
C ILE A 48 14.42 7.46 3.95
N ASN A 49 15.27 6.79 3.19
CA ASN A 49 15.25 6.86 1.74
C ASN A 49 14.11 5.99 1.22
N LEU A 50 12.96 6.59 0.97
CA LEU A 50 11.82 5.94 0.36
C LEU A 50 11.78 6.33 -1.11
N THR A 51 11.91 5.36 -2.00
CA THR A 51 11.62 5.58 -3.42
C THR A 51 10.13 5.42 -3.63
N LYS A 52 9.46 6.49 -4.03
CA LYS A 52 8.02 6.56 -4.17
C LYS A 52 7.63 7.16 -5.52
N LEU A 53 6.66 6.56 -6.16
CA LEU A 53 6.04 7.05 -7.37
C LEU A 53 4.59 7.41 -7.10
N ASN A 54 4.25 8.69 -7.13
CA ASN A 54 2.88 9.13 -6.99
C ASN A 54 2.11 8.86 -8.29
N VAL A 55 0.99 8.16 -8.19
CA VAL A 55 0.09 7.83 -9.29
C VAL A 55 -1.12 8.77 -9.30
N VAL A 56 -1.69 9.01 -8.12
CA VAL A 56 -2.79 9.95 -7.88
C VAL A 56 -2.52 10.69 -6.58
N THR A 57 -2.58 12.02 -6.60
CA THR A 57 -2.42 12.88 -5.42
C THR A 57 -3.60 13.84 -5.32
N HIS A 58 -4.37 13.76 -4.23
CA HIS A 58 -5.57 14.57 -4.00
C HIS A 58 -6.54 14.58 -5.21
N GLY A 59 -6.76 13.39 -5.81
CA GLY A 59 -7.63 13.20 -6.95
C GLY A 59 -7.06 13.70 -8.30
N LYS A 60 -5.81 14.17 -8.34
CA LYS A 60 -5.10 14.48 -9.59
C LYS A 60 -4.30 13.27 -10.05
N TYR A 61 -4.36 13.00 -11.34
CA TYR A 61 -3.61 11.91 -11.97
C TYR A 61 -2.20 12.40 -12.31
N ASP A 62 -1.21 12.06 -11.46
CA ASP A 62 0.19 12.42 -11.69
C ASP A 62 0.79 11.57 -12.82
N SER A 63 0.34 10.32 -12.93
CA SER A 63 0.64 9.41 -14.04
C SER A 63 -0.65 8.83 -14.62
N PRO A 64 -1.23 9.40 -15.70
CA PRO A 64 -2.49 8.91 -16.27
C PRO A 64 -2.44 7.44 -16.70
N LEU A 65 -1.28 6.98 -17.20
CA LEU A 65 -1.10 5.59 -17.61
C LEU A 65 -1.22 4.64 -16.43
N LEU A 66 -0.45 4.87 -15.36
CA LEU A 66 -0.49 4.05 -14.16
C LEU A 66 -1.80 4.21 -13.40
N ALA A 67 -2.41 5.40 -13.44
CA ALA A 67 -3.73 5.62 -12.85
C ALA A 67 -4.81 4.75 -13.50
N GLY A 68 -4.77 4.58 -14.83
CA GLY A 68 -5.68 3.67 -15.53
C GLY A 68 -5.54 2.22 -15.06
N VAL A 69 -4.30 1.74 -14.88
CA VAL A 69 -4.04 0.39 -14.34
C VAL A 69 -4.45 0.29 -12.88
N ALA A 70 -4.14 1.30 -12.08
CA ALA A 70 -4.51 1.34 -10.66
C ALA A 70 -6.05 1.34 -10.47
N ILE A 71 -6.80 2.04 -11.32
CA ILE A 71 -8.27 2.01 -11.33
C ILE A 71 -8.78 0.59 -11.63
N GLY A 72 -8.17 -0.09 -12.61
CA GLY A 72 -8.51 -1.48 -12.92
C GLY A 72 -8.24 -2.42 -11.75
N LEU A 73 -7.14 -2.21 -11.03
CA LEU A 73 -6.83 -2.97 -9.81
C LEU A 73 -7.83 -2.66 -8.69
N LEU A 74 -8.16 -1.38 -8.49
CA LEU A 74 -9.15 -0.96 -7.50
C LEU A 74 -10.54 -1.58 -7.76
N SER A 75 -10.93 -1.72 -9.03
CA SER A 75 -12.18 -2.42 -9.39
C SER A 75 -12.14 -3.88 -8.94
N GLN A 76 -11.02 -4.58 -9.15
CA GLN A 76 -10.88 -5.98 -8.70
C GLN A 76 -10.87 -6.08 -7.17
N ILE A 77 -10.22 -5.15 -6.46
CA ILE A 77 -10.26 -5.06 -4.99
C ILE A 77 -11.71 -4.89 -4.51
N TYR A 78 -12.46 -3.98 -5.15
CA TYR A 78 -13.85 -3.71 -4.80
C TYR A 78 -14.73 -4.94 -4.97
N ASP A 79 -14.59 -5.64 -6.10
CA ASP A 79 -15.37 -6.85 -6.42
C ASP A 79 -14.99 -8.04 -5.53
N ALA A 80 -13.73 -8.14 -5.11
CA ALA A 80 -13.24 -9.20 -4.22
C ALA A 80 -13.68 -9.07 -2.75
N GLY A 81 -14.47 -8.06 -2.41
CA GLY A 81 -14.98 -7.82 -1.06
C GLY A 81 -14.70 -6.43 -0.52
N GLY A 82 -13.90 -5.63 -1.20
CA GLY A 82 -13.63 -4.24 -0.82
C GLY A 82 -14.89 -3.38 -0.72
N LYS A 83 -15.92 -3.71 -1.51
CA LYS A 83 -17.24 -3.06 -1.50
C LYS A 83 -17.91 -2.99 -0.13
N ASP A 84 -17.53 -3.85 0.80
CA ASP A 84 -18.10 -3.87 2.14
C ASP A 84 -17.44 -2.82 3.06
N TYR A 85 -16.29 -2.30 2.69
CA TYR A 85 -15.45 -1.42 3.51
C TYR A 85 -15.17 -0.05 2.91
N ILE A 86 -15.05 0.05 1.58
CA ILE A 86 -14.55 1.25 0.89
C ILE A 86 -15.54 1.75 -0.18
N VAL A 87 -15.47 3.07 -0.41
CA VAL A 87 -16.02 3.71 -1.61
C VAL A 87 -14.87 3.78 -2.64
N PRO A 88 -15.06 3.34 -3.91
CA PRO A 88 -13.99 3.27 -4.91
C PRO A 88 -13.65 4.65 -5.50
N ALA A 89 -13.51 5.65 -4.64
CA ALA A 89 -13.08 7.00 -4.99
C ALA A 89 -11.64 7.21 -4.49
N MET A 90 -10.70 7.23 -5.42
CA MET A 90 -9.28 7.28 -5.14
C MET A 90 -8.85 8.71 -4.77
N HIS A 91 -8.47 8.93 -3.52
CA HIS A 91 -7.89 10.18 -3.05
C HIS A 91 -6.40 10.24 -3.29
N PHE A 92 -5.76 9.11 -3.10
CA PHE A 92 -4.32 8.94 -3.26
C PHE A 92 -4.02 7.52 -3.74
N CYS A 93 -2.99 7.41 -4.58
CA CYS A 93 -2.39 6.15 -4.97
C CYS A 93 -0.90 6.37 -5.20
N ALA A 94 -0.09 5.51 -4.61
CA ALA A 94 1.35 5.52 -4.85
C ALA A 94 1.90 4.10 -4.95
N ILE A 95 3.05 3.99 -5.61
CA ILE A 95 3.89 2.80 -5.64
C ILE A 95 5.14 3.12 -4.82
N SER A 96 5.46 2.27 -3.87
CA SER A 96 6.68 2.37 -3.06
C SER A 96 7.61 1.22 -3.36
N VAL A 97 8.92 1.52 -3.36
CA VAL A 97 9.98 0.51 -3.48
C VAL A 97 10.79 0.50 -2.20
N LYS A 98 10.97 -0.67 -1.64
CA LYS A 98 11.76 -0.91 -0.44
C LYS A 98 12.65 -2.12 -0.65
N ASP A 99 13.84 -2.10 -0.03
CA ASP A 99 14.81 -3.18 -0.04
C ASP A 99 15.18 -3.62 1.39
N LYS A 100 16.12 -4.55 1.51
CA LYS A 100 16.60 -5.06 2.80
C LYS A 100 17.31 -4.00 3.67
N THR A 101 17.67 -2.85 3.12
CA THR A 101 18.29 -1.75 3.85
C THR A 101 17.27 -0.77 4.40
N THR A 102 16.00 -0.89 3.96
CA THR A 102 14.91 -0.03 4.41
C THR A 102 14.54 -0.39 5.85
N PRO A 103 14.68 0.54 6.81
CA PRO A 103 14.38 0.26 8.21
C PRO A 103 12.88 0.08 8.45
N THR A 104 12.54 -0.71 9.45
CA THR A 104 11.18 -0.74 10.01
C THR A 104 10.92 0.60 10.71
N ASN A 105 9.90 1.31 10.28
CA ASN A 105 9.55 2.61 10.83
C ASN A 105 8.06 2.70 11.12
N PHE A 106 7.70 2.77 12.40
CA PHE A 106 6.32 2.87 12.85
C PHE A 106 5.83 4.31 12.74
N HIS A 107 4.73 4.51 12.04
CA HIS A 107 4.12 5.81 11.83
C HIS A 107 2.59 5.70 11.66
N THR A 108 1.94 6.84 11.60
CA THR A 108 0.55 7.02 11.16
C THR A 108 0.55 7.96 9.97
N ASP A 109 -0.38 7.78 9.03
CA ASP A 109 -0.41 8.61 7.82
C ASP A 109 -1.14 9.95 8.00
N ASN A 110 -1.78 10.19 9.15
CA ASN A 110 -2.51 11.42 9.49
C ASN A 110 -3.57 11.85 8.45
N TRP A 111 -4.24 10.88 7.81
CA TRP A 111 -5.41 11.16 6.98
C TRP A 111 -6.64 11.46 7.84
N SER A 112 -7.72 12.00 7.23
CA SER A 112 -8.99 12.18 7.93
C SER A 112 -9.58 10.84 8.41
N GLU A 113 -10.35 10.86 9.50
CA GLU A 113 -10.90 9.66 10.16
C GLU A 113 -11.78 8.79 9.25
N ASP A 114 -12.28 9.35 8.13
CA ASP A 114 -13.07 8.63 7.13
C ASP A 114 -12.22 7.94 6.06
N LYS A 115 -10.91 7.81 6.25
CA LYS A 115 -10.00 7.22 5.25
C LYS A 115 -9.47 5.86 5.69
N LEU A 116 -9.61 4.92 4.77
CA LEU A 116 -8.95 3.62 4.85
C LEU A 116 -7.82 3.55 3.81
N LYS A 117 -6.81 2.79 4.16
CA LYS A 117 -5.71 2.45 3.25
C LYS A 117 -5.88 1.02 2.75
N VAL A 118 -5.57 0.81 1.48
CA VAL A 118 -5.53 -0.52 0.87
C VAL A 118 -4.13 -0.73 0.32
N LEU A 119 -3.45 -1.76 0.81
CA LEU A 119 -2.07 -2.07 0.50
C LEU A 119 -1.96 -3.46 -0.14
N GLY A 120 -1.18 -3.59 -1.21
CA GLY A 120 -0.86 -4.87 -1.82
C GLY A 120 0.54 -4.89 -2.45
N LEU A 121 1.06 -6.10 -2.68
CA LEU A 121 2.34 -6.30 -3.35
C LEU A 121 2.16 -6.33 -4.87
N LEU A 122 3.10 -5.72 -5.60
CA LEU A 122 3.14 -5.78 -7.06
C LEU A 122 4.07 -6.88 -7.58
N ASN A 123 5.02 -7.36 -6.76
CA ASN A 123 5.89 -8.48 -7.13
C ASN A 123 5.09 -9.81 -7.18
N SER A 124 4.83 -10.36 -8.34
CA SER A 124 4.08 -11.61 -8.51
C SER A 124 4.86 -12.84 -8.03
N ASP A 125 6.17 -12.72 -7.88
CA ASP A 125 7.13 -13.77 -7.45
C ASP A 125 7.55 -13.62 -5.98
N TRP A 126 6.92 -12.69 -5.20
CA TRP A 126 7.22 -12.51 -3.79
C TRP A 126 6.76 -13.73 -2.97
N ASN A 127 7.62 -14.18 -2.06
CA ASN A 127 7.31 -15.24 -1.10
C ASN A 127 7.45 -14.68 0.32
N SER A 128 6.36 -14.45 1.00
CA SER A 128 6.36 -13.80 2.32
C SER A 128 7.15 -14.56 3.38
N LYS A 129 7.40 -15.85 3.20
CA LYS A 129 8.18 -16.68 4.13
C LYS A 129 9.69 -16.56 3.91
N GLU A 130 10.10 -16.38 2.66
CA GLU A 130 11.50 -16.34 2.25
C GLU A 130 12.00 -14.90 2.12
N ASP A 131 11.19 -14.03 1.52
CA ASP A 131 11.55 -12.64 1.22
C ASP A 131 11.27 -11.69 2.38
N GLY A 132 10.44 -12.09 3.35
CA GLY A 132 10.03 -11.23 4.47
C GLY A 132 9.14 -10.08 4.03
N GLY A 133 9.33 -8.89 4.59
CA GLY A 133 8.67 -7.66 4.16
C GLY A 133 7.15 -7.66 4.37
N GLY A 134 6.67 -8.34 5.41
CA GLY A 134 5.28 -8.29 5.82
C GLY A 134 4.84 -6.87 6.20
N PHE A 135 3.64 -6.75 6.69
CA PHE A 135 3.08 -5.51 7.16
C PHE A 135 2.70 -5.63 8.65
N ILE A 136 3.00 -4.62 9.44
CA ILE A 136 2.68 -4.58 10.87
C ILE A 136 1.68 -3.45 11.09
N CYS A 137 0.57 -3.76 11.75
CA CYS A 137 -0.43 -2.77 12.14
C CYS A 137 -0.90 -3.06 13.57
N ASN A 138 -0.83 -2.07 14.46
CA ASN A 138 -1.15 -2.21 15.87
C ASN A 138 -0.46 -3.43 16.51
N ASP A 139 0.84 -3.58 16.29
CA ASP A 139 1.67 -4.69 16.79
C ASP A 139 1.29 -6.09 16.26
N VAL A 140 0.36 -6.18 15.30
CA VAL A 140 -0.01 -7.43 14.63
C VAL A 140 0.68 -7.50 13.28
N ALA A 141 1.40 -8.61 13.03
CA ALA A 141 2.08 -8.85 11.76
C ALA A 141 1.14 -9.54 10.75
N TYR A 142 1.04 -8.95 9.57
CA TYR A 142 0.28 -9.45 8.42
C TYR A 142 1.23 -9.88 7.32
N LYS A 143 1.17 -11.15 6.96
CA LYS A 143 1.91 -11.69 5.79
C LYS A 143 1.04 -11.55 4.56
N LEU A 144 1.50 -10.74 3.61
CA LEU A 144 0.83 -10.56 2.33
C LEU A 144 1.53 -11.42 1.27
N GLU A 145 0.76 -12.28 0.64
CA GLU A 145 1.17 -12.97 -0.57
C GLU A 145 0.82 -12.10 -1.81
N PRO A 146 1.49 -12.30 -2.93
CA PRO A 146 1.07 -11.67 -4.17
C PRO A 146 -0.42 -11.93 -4.42
N THR A 147 -1.13 -10.93 -4.92
CA THR A 147 -2.58 -10.93 -5.13
C THR A 147 -3.47 -10.73 -3.89
N ASP A 148 -2.88 -10.70 -2.68
CA ASP A 148 -3.59 -10.35 -1.45
C ASP A 148 -3.51 -8.84 -1.20
N PHE A 149 -4.59 -8.27 -0.67
CA PHE A 149 -4.65 -6.85 -0.31
C PHE A 149 -5.14 -6.68 1.13
N LEU A 150 -4.45 -5.84 1.88
CA LEU A 150 -4.79 -5.48 3.26
C LEU A 150 -5.55 -4.15 3.26
N ILE A 151 -6.71 -4.12 3.90
CA ILE A 151 -7.47 -2.90 4.21
C ILE A 151 -7.26 -2.58 5.68
N PHE A 152 -6.88 -1.36 6.03
CA PHE A 152 -6.69 -0.91 7.40
C PHE A 152 -6.93 0.60 7.55
N ASP A 153 -7.14 1.05 8.78
CA ASP A 153 -7.22 2.48 9.07
C ASP A 153 -5.83 3.10 9.03
N SER A 154 -5.62 4.06 8.16
CA SER A 154 -4.34 4.74 7.95
C SER A 154 -3.84 5.52 9.17
N ASN A 155 -4.73 5.81 10.13
CA ASN A 155 -4.40 6.46 11.40
C ASN A 155 -3.96 5.46 12.48
N GLN A 156 -4.04 4.15 12.23
CA GLN A 156 -3.44 3.15 13.10
C GLN A 156 -1.91 3.14 12.91
N THR A 157 -1.20 2.92 14.01
CA THR A 157 0.26 2.79 13.96
C THR A 157 0.66 1.58 13.12
N HIS A 158 1.44 1.80 12.09
CA HIS A 158 1.83 0.75 11.14
C HIS A 158 3.26 0.90 10.63
N SER A 159 3.79 -0.19 10.10
CA SER A 159 5.11 -0.25 9.45
C SER A 159 5.19 -1.43 8.49
N ASN A 160 6.24 -1.48 7.69
CA ASN A 160 6.67 -2.71 7.03
C ASN A 160 7.56 -3.52 7.99
N ASP A 161 7.49 -4.84 7.89
CA ASP A 161 8.45 -5.75 8.52
C ASP A 161 9.76 -5.81 7.70
N ILE A 162 10.78 -6.42 8.28
CA ILE A 162 12.11 -6.55 7.67
C ILE A 162 12.02 -7.36 6.37
N ILE A 163 12.65 -6.84 5.32
CA ILE A 163 12.89 -7.56 4.06
C ILE A 163 14.17 -8.37 4.21
N THR A 164 14.11 -9.66 3.94
CA THR A 164 15.22 -10.61 4.15
C THR A 164 15.93 -11.02 2.86
N SER A 165 15.29 -10.83 1.71
CA SER A 165 15.87 -11.16 0.40
C SER A 165 16.60 -9.96 -0.23
N ASP A 166 17.34 -10.22 -1.32
CA ASP A 166 17.98 -9.21 -2.14
C ASP A 166 17.04 -8.59 -3.19
N LYS A 167 15.76 -8.95 -3.17
CA LYS A 167 14.74 -8.42 -4.08
C LYS A 167 14.23 -7.06 -3.59
N ASP A 168 13.99 -6.16 -4.52
CA ASP A 168 13.23 -4.95 -4.26
C ASP A 168 11.75 -5.29 -4.09
N ARG A 169 11.14 -4.82 -3.03
CA ARG A 169 9.72 -4.99 -2.73
C ARG A 169 8.93 -3.81 -3.29
N TYR A 170 8.12 -4.06 -4.30
CA TYR A 170 7.19 -3.09 -4.85
C TYR A 170 5.81 -3.28 -4.20
N ALA A 171 5.30 -2.21 -3.64
CA ALA A 171 3.95 -2.19 -3.08
C ALA A 171 3.14 -1.03 -3.66
N VAL A 172 1.86 -1.27 -3.90
CA VAL A 172 0.89 -0.23 -4.23
C VAL A 172 0.02 0.04 -3.03
N ASP A 173 -0.18 1.31 -2.73
CA ASP A 173 -1.13 1.73 -1.71
C ASP A 173 -2.16 2.72 -2.25
N PHE A 174 -3.38 2.58 -1.79
CA PHE A 174 -4.50 3.47 -2.07
C PHE A 174 -5.01 4.08 -0.78
N VAL A 175 -5.41 5.34 -0.81
CA VAL A 175 -6.20 5.96 0.25
C VAL A 175 -7.58 6.25 -0.30
N LEU A 176 -8.59 5.68 0.34
CA LEU A 176 -9.97 5.64 -0.09
C LEU A 176 -10.89 6.10 1.03
N THR A 177 -12.11 6.53 0.70
CA THR A 177 -13.11 6.82 1.73
C THR A 177 -13.68 5.51 2.30
N ALA A 178 -13.81 5.43 3.61
CA ALA A 178 -14.54 4.38 4.29
C ALA A 178 -16.03 4.44 3.93
N LYS A 179 -16.70 3.28 3.96
CA LYS A 179 -18.12 3.15 3.66
C LYS A 179 -18.97 3.37 4.91
#